data_37f48b6a9c75317a5cd8214e3566a7c5
#
_entry.id   37f48b6a9c75317a5cd8214e3566a7c5
#
_cell.length_a   1.000
_cell.length_b   1.000
_cell.length_c   1.000
_cell.angle_alpha   90.00
_cell.angle_beta   90.00
_cell.angle_gamma   90.00
#
_symmetry.space_group_name_H-M   'P 1'
#
loop_
_entity.id
_entity.type
_entity.pdbx_description
1 polymer ?
#
loop_
_entity_poly.entity_id
_entity_poly.type
_entity_poly.pdbx_seq_one_letter_code
_entity_poly.pdbx_strand_id
1 'polypeptide(L)'
;NKALIIMNYFAANTNKNPSVLILSSIFNYYNKLLLIKQIKDKSTLAKKIGVNTYFLDEYIQASKRYEFKELLNIINLICEYDLRTKGINNNKISQSDLLKELITKILYCNNILIQNKEQTY
;
A
#
# COMPACT_ATOMS: atom_id res chain seq x y z
N ASN A 1 11.36 5.45 -0.52
CA ASN A 1 10.02 4.97 -0.74
C ASN A 1 9.67 3.83 0.21
N LYS A 2 8.58 3.95 0.94
CA LYS A 2 8.17 2.97 1.96
C LYS A 2 7.94 1.58 1.40
N ALA A 3 7.35 1.48 0.21
CA ALA A 3 7.10 0.18 -0.41
C ALA A 3 8.40 -0.57 -0.72
N LEU A 4 9.41 0.15 -1.23
CA LEU A 4 10.73 -0.44 -1.48
C LEU A 4 11.43 -0.84 -0.19
N ILE A 5 11.33 -0.01 0.86
CA ILE A 5 11.92 -0.31 2.16
C ILE A 5 11.31 -1.59 2.74
N ILE A 6 9.99 -1.70 2.71
CA ILE A 6 9.28 -2.89 3.18
C ILE A 6 9.70 -4.12 2.36
N MET A 7 9.76 -4.00 1.03
CA MET A 7 10.19 -5.09 0.16
C MET A 7 11.60 -5.56 0.50
N ASN A 8 12.55 -4.62 0.65
CA ASN A 8 13.93 -4.96 0.96
C ASN A 8 14.07 -5.61 2.33
N TYR A 9 13.34 -5.09 3.33
CA TYR A 9 13.33 -5.67 4.67
C TYR A 9 12.86 -7.12 4.65
N PHE A 10 11.75 -7.41 3.99
CA PHE A 10 11.20 -8.76 3.94
C PHE A 10 11.98 -9.68 3.01
N ALA A 11 12.62 -9.15 1.98
CA ALA A 11 13.53 -9.94 1.14
C ALA A 11 14.73 -10.46 1.93
N ALA A 12 15.16 -9.71 2.94
CA ALA A 12 16.25 -10.12 3.83
C ALA A 12 15.82 -11.13 4.90
N ASN A 13 14.52 -11.26 5.17
CA ASN A 13 13.94 -12.10 6.23
C ASN A 13 13.04 -13.18 5.65
N THR A 14 13.62 -14.09 4.87
CA THR A 14 12.89 -15.00 3.97
C THR A 14 12.32 -16.25 4.61
N ASN A 15 12.19 -16.36 5.92
CA ASN A 15 11.92 -17.64 6.57
C ASN A 15 10.46 -18.10 6.61
N LYS A 16 9.46 -17.29 6.23
CA LYS A 16 8.05 -17.70 6.25
C LYS A 16 7.25 -16.92 5.20
N ASN A 17 7.09 -17.51 4.02
CA ASN A 17 6.25 -16.97 2.96
C ASN A 17 6.25 -15.43 2.90
N PRO A 18 7.41 -14.84 2.58
CA PRO A 18 7.61 -13.39 2.69
C PRO A 18 6.65 -12.58 1.84
N SER A 19 6.18 -13.14 0.73
CA SER A 19 5.27 -12.44 -0.17
C SER A 19 3.93 -12.14 0.50
N VAL A 20 3.40 -13.08 1.29
CA VAL A 20 2.14 -12.88 2.03
C VAL A 20 2.31 -11.78 3.08
N LEU A 21 3.43 -11.79 3.79
CA LEU A 21 3.71 -10.79 4.82
C LEU A 21 3.83 -9.39 4.21
N ILE A 22 4.52 -9.27 3.09
CA ILE A 22 4.69 -8.00 2.39
C ILE A 22 3.35 -7.49 1.87
N LEU A 23 2.55 -8.35 1.25
CA LEU A 23 1.22 -7.98 0.76
C LEU A 23 0.33 -7.50 1.89
N SER A 24 0.33 -8.19 3.02
CA SER A 24 -0.44 -7.78 4.20
C SER A 24 0.00 -6.42 4.72
N SER A 25 1.31 -6.17 4.75
CA SER A 25 1.86 -4.89 5.22
C SER A 25 1.46 -3.74 4.29
N ILE A 26 1.55 -3.94 2.98
CA ILE A 26 1.17 -2.93 1.99
C ILE A 26 -0.33 -2.67 2.08
N PHE A 27 -1.14 -3.71 2.14
CA PHE A 27 -2.59 -3.58 2.28
C PHE A 27 -2.95 -2.79 3.54
N ASN A 28 -2.37 -3.14 4.67
CA ASN A 28 -2.66 -2.46 5.93
C ASN A 28 -2.28 -0.98 5.87
N TYR A 29 -1.17 -0.65 5.24
CA TYR A 29 -0.75 0.73 5.08
C TYR A 29 -1.78 1.54 4.27
N TYR A 30 -2.13 1.07 3.07
CA TYR A 30 -3.08 1.79 2.23
C TYR A 30 -4.49 1.81 2.78
N ASN A 31 -4.89 0.74 3.48
CA ASN A 31 -6.19 0.69 4.15
C ASN A 31 -6.29 1.75 5.25
N LYS A 32 -5.20 1.97 5.99
CA LYS A 32 -5.16 3.03 7.00
C LYS A 32 -5.32 4.42 6.36
N LEU A 33 -4.68 4.66 5.23
CA LEU A 33 -4.85 5.92 4.50
C LEU A 33 -6.30 6.11 4.06
N LEU A 34 -6.93 5.05 3.58
CA LEU A 34 -8.34 5.09 3.17
C LEU A 34 -9.27 5.41 4.35
N LEU A 35 -9.04 4.76 5.49
CA LEU A 35 -9.82 5.00 6.70
C LEU A 35 -9.69 6.45 7.18
N ILE A 36 -8.49 7.04 7.09
CA ILE A 36 -8.29 8.44 7.45
C ILE A 36 -9.19 9.36 6.62
N LYS A 37 -9.36 9.06 5.34
CA LYS A 37 -10.23 9.86 4.48
C LYS A 37 -11.71 9.74 4.85
N GLN A 38 -12.12 8.60 5.41
CA GLN A 38 -13.51 8.33 5.75
C GLN A 38 -13.90 8.83 7.14
N ILE A 39 -12.95 8.93 8.06
CA ILE A 39 -13.22 9.28 9.46
C ILE A 39 -13.25 10.81 9.59
N LYS A 40 -14.39 11.34 10.02
CA LYS A 40 -14.55 12.78 10.20
C LYS A 40 -14.00 13.28 11.52
N ASP A 41 -14.15 12.48 12.59
CA ASP A 41 -13.67 12.85 13.93
C ASP A 41 -12.21 12.45 14.07
N LYS A 42 -11.32 13.45 14.09
CA LYS A 42 -9.88 13.23 14.19
C LYS A 42 -9.40 12.92 15.61
N SER A 43 -10.23 13.14 16.63
CA SER A 43 -9.82 12.96 18.03
C SER A 43 -9.56 11.49 18.38
N THR A 44 -10.25 10.55 17.73
CA THR A 44 -10.08 9.12 17.98
C THR A 44 -9.39 8.39 16.84
N LEU A 45 -8.82 9.14 15.90
CA LEU A 45 -8.30 8.60 14.66
C LEU A 45 -7.19 7.55 14.87
N ALA A 46 -6.22 7.85 15.73
CA ALA A 46 -5.10 6.95 15.99
C ALA A 46 -5.59 5.58 16.48
N LYS A 47 -6.58 5.57 17.38
CA LYS A 47 -7.14 4.34 17.92
C LYS A 47 -7.90 3.56 16.84
N LYS A 48 -8.69 4.25 16.02
CA LYS A 48 -9.51 3.62 14.98
C LYS A 48 -8.67 2.98 13.88
N ILE A 49 -7.56 3.60 13.48
CA ILE A 49 -6.68 3.04 12.46
C ILE A 49 -5.59 2.13 13.04
N GLY A 50 -5.47 2.07 14.36
CA GLY A 50 -4.55 1.16 15.03
C GLY A 50 -3.09 1.56 14.92
N VAL A 51 -2.79 2.86 15.00
CA VAL A 51 -1.40 3.35 15.00
C VAL A 51 -1.13 4.12 16.29
N ASN A 52 0.15 4.17 16.68
CA ASN A 52 0.60 5.01 17.77
C ASN A 52 0.41 6.46 17.39
N THR A 53 -0.06 7.29 18.34
CA THR A 53 -0.27 8.72 18.11
C THR A 53 0.99 9.44 17.61
N TYR A 54 2.16 8.93 17.98
CA TYR A 54 3.44 9.47 17.53
C TYR A 54 3.57 9.44 15.99
N PHE A 55 3.02 8.39 15.34
CA PHE A 55 3.12 8.24 13.89
C PHE A 55 1.88 8.74 13.14
N LEU A 56 0.86 9.17 13.85
CA LEU A 56 -0.41 9.54 13.24
C LEU A 56 -0.28 10.64 12.19
N ASP A 57 0.53 11.66 12.47
CA ASP A 57 0.69 12.78 11.55
C ASP A 57 1.29 12.34 10.21
N GLU A 58 2.23 11.42 10.22
CA GLU A 58 2.81 10.87 8.99
C GLU A 58 1.75 10.21 8.11
N TYR A 59 0.84 9.45 8.73
CA TYR A 59 -0.26 8.80 8.00
C TYR A 59 -1.23 9.84 7.45
N ILE A 60 -1.54 10.87 8.23
CA ILE A 60 -2.43 11.93 7.78
C ILE A 60 -1.82 12.67 6.57
N GLN A 61 -0.54 13.01 6.65
CA GLN A 61 0.14 13.68 5.54
C GLN A 61 0.19 12.80 4.30
N ALA A 62 0.47 11.51 4.47
CA ALA A 62 0.48 10.56 3.37
C ALA A 62 -0.92 10.45 2.72
N SER A 63 -1.99 10.43 3.52
CA SER A 63 -3.34 10.33 3.00
C SER A 63 -3.74 11.52 2.14
N LYS A 64 -3.19 12.70 2.43
CA LYS A 64 -3.48 13.92 1.67
C LYS A 64 -2.91 13.90 0.25
N ARG A 65 -1.96 13.02 -0.04
CA ARG A 65 -1.36 12.89 -1.38
C ARG A 65 -2.28 12.17 -2.37
N TYR A 66 -3.31 11.49 -1.87
CA TYR A 66 -4.20 10.66 -2.67
C TYR A 66 -5.63 11.15 -2.57
N GLU A 67 -6.37 10.99 -3.67
CA GLU A 67 -7.83 11.06 -3.62
C GLU A 67 -8.39 9.70 -3.18
N PHE A 68 -9.62 9.71 -2.66
CA PHE A 68 -10.28 8.48 -2.22
C PHE A 68 -10.31 7.42 -3.32
N LYS A 69 -10.65 7.83 -4.54
CA LYS A 69 -10.71 6.94 -5.71
C LYS A 69 -9.35 6.31 -6.01
N GLU A 70 -8.27 7.08 -5.86
CA GLU A 70 -6.92 6.59 -6.10
C GLU A 70 -6.53 5.53 -5.09
N LEU A 71 -6.87 5.72 -3.81
CA LEU A 71 -6.63 4.72 -2.78
C LEU A 71 -7.44 3.45 -3.02
N LEU A 72 -8.70 3.57 -3.45
CA LEU A 72 -9.50 2.41 -3.82
C LEU A 72 -8.86 1.63 -4.96
N ASN A 73 -8.35 2.31 -5.97
CA ASN A 73 -7.69 1.66 -7.10
C ASN A 73 -6.44 0.90 -6.66
N ILE A 74 -5.63 1.48 -5.78
CA ILE A 74 -4.44 0.81 -5.24
C ILE A 74 -4.85 -0.43 -4.43
N ILE A 75 -5.86 -0.32 -3.59
CA ILE A 75 -6.32 -1.44 -2.78
C ILE A 75 -6.87 -2.57 -3.66
N ASN A 76 -7.63 -2.23 -4.71
CA ASN A 76 -8.13 -3.22 -5.66
C ASN A 76 -6.98 -3.93 -6.38
N LEU A 77 -5.94 -3.20 -6.74
CA LEU A 77 -4.76 -3.76 -7.36
C LEU A 77 -4.05 -4.74 -6.41
N ILE A 78 -3.92 -4.37 -5.14
CA ILE A 78 -3.32 -5.25 -4.13
C ILE A 78 -4.13 -6.54 -3.99
N CYS A 79 -5.46 -6.44 -3.94
CA CYS A 79 -6.35 -7.60 -3.86
C CYS A 79 -6.21 -8.51 -5.08
N GLU A 80 -6.10 -7.94 -6.28
CA GLU A 80 -5.87 -8.71 -7.49
C GLU A 80 -4.59 -9.53 -7.41
N TYR A 81 -3.50 -8.92 -6.96
CA TYR A 81 -2.23 -9.62 -6.82
C TYR A 81 -2.22 -10.63 -5.69
N ASP A 82 -2.98 -10.39 -4.62
CA ASP A 82 -3.16 -11.39 -3.57
C ASP A 82 -3.79 -12.67 -4.13
N LEU A 83 -4.83 -12.53 -4.95
CA LEU A 83 -5.46 -13.68 -5.60
C LEU A 83 -4.50 -14.40 -6.53
N ARG A 84 -3.69 -13.67 -7.28
CA ARG A 84 -2.68 -14.27 -8.17
C ARG A 84 -1.61 -15.04 -7.39
N THR A 85 -1.16 -14.50 -6.26
CA THR A 85 -0.14 -15.19 -5.45
C THR A 85 -0.67 -16.49 -4.86
N LYS A 86 -1.99 -16.60 -4.70
CA LYS A 86 -2.63 -17.85 -4.24
C LYS A 86 -2.84 -18.87 -5.36
N GLY A 87 -2.33 -18.59 -6.56
CA GLY A 87 -2.35 -19.54 -7.67
C GLY A 87 -3.68 -19.69 -8.38
N ILE A 88 -4.61 -18.76 -8.18
CA ILE A 88 -5.95 -18.90 -8.74
C ILE A 88 -5.95 -18.70 -10.25
N ASN A 89 -5.09 -17.83 -10.79
CA ASN A 89 -5.12 -17.46 -12.19
C ASN A 89 -3.85 -17.79 -12.97
N ASN A 90 -2.73 -18.14 -12.35
CA ASN A 90 -1.51 -18.42 -13.07
C ASN A 90 -0.45 -19.09 -12.19
N ASN A 91 0.07 -20.22 -12.67
CA ASN A 91 1.04 -21.01 -11.94
C ASN A 91 2.48 -20.83 -12.44
N LYS A 92 2.71 -19.96 -13.45
CA LYS A 92 4.01 -19.87 -14.09
C LYS A 92 4.90 -18.76 -13.53
N ILE A 93 4.30 -17.78 -12.85
CA ILE A 93 5.04 -16.63 -12.30
C ILE A 93 5.25 -16.88 -10.82
N SER A 94 6.48 -16.69 -10.34
CA SER A 94 6.78 -16.84 -8.92
C SER A 94 6.11 -15.75 -8.09
N GLN A 95 5.82 -16.05 -6.82
CA GLN A 95 5.25 -15.07 -5.89
C GLN A 95 6.14 -13.83 -5.76
N SER A 96 7.46 -14.04 -5.75
CA SER A 96 8.41 -12.93 -5.68
C SER A 96 8.30 -11.99 -6.89
N ASP A 97 8.15 -12.55 -8.09
CA ASP A 97 8.03 -11.76 -9.32
C ASP A 97 6.69 -11.01 -9.37
N LEU A 98 5.61 -11.65 -8.93
CA LEU A 98 4.31 -10.99 -8.82
C LEU A 98 4.37 -9.80 -7.86
N LEU A 99 5.03 -9.97 -6.74
CA LEU A 99 5.17 -8.91 -5.76
C LEU A 99 5.96 -7.73 -6.31
N LYS A 100 7.06 -7.99 -7.01
CA LYS A 100 7.84 -6.95 -7.67
C LYS A 100 7.02 -6.20 -8.70
N GLU A 101 6.23 -6.91 -9.48
CA GLU A 101 5.34 -6.31 -10.47
C GLU A 101 4.31 -5.40 -9.82
N LEU A 102 3.68 -5.85 -8.73
CA LEU A 102 2.72 -5.06 -7.97
C LEU A 102 3.33 -3.77 -7.45
N ILE A 103 4.49 -3.88 -6.81
CA ILE A 103 5.18 -2.71 -6.24
C ILE A 103 5.53 -1.72 -7.35
N THR A 104 6.01 -2.21 -8.48
CA THR A 104 6.32 -1.36 -9.63
C THR A 104 5.07 -0.60 -10.12
N LYS A 105 3.92 -1.27 -10.19
CA LYS A 105 2.67 -0.63 -10.60
C LYS A 105 2.22 0.44 -9.60
N ILE A 106 2.34 0.17 -8.30
CA ILE A 106 2.00 1.16 -7.27
C ILE A 106 2.90 2.39 -7.38
N LEU A 107 4.20 2.19 -7.55
CA LEU A 107 5.15 3.29 -7.69
C LEU A 107 4.89 4.10 -8.96
N TYR A 108 4.52 3.44 -10.05
CA TYR A 108 4.16 4.11 -11.29
C TYR A 108 2.93 4.99 -11.11
N CYS A 109 1.89 4.49 -10.45
CA CYS A 109 0.71 5.28 -10.13
C CYS A 109 1.05 6.50 -9.28
N ASN A 110 1.90 6.33 -8.28
CA ASN A 110 2.34 7.43 -7.42
C ASN A 110 3.09 8.50 -8.22
N ASN A 111 3.96 8.10 -9.13
CA ASN A 111 4.70 9.04 -9.96
C ASN A 111 3.79 9.85 -10.90
N ILE A 112 2.80 9.20 -11.49
CA ILE A 112 1.81 9.90 -12.33
C ILE A 112 1.06 10.94 -11.52
N LEU A 113 0.64 10.58 -10.31
CA LEU A 113 -0.08 11.51 -9.43
C LEU A 113 0.76 12.73 -9.08
N ILE A 114 2.03 12.54 -8.77
CA ILE A 114 2.96 13.65 -8.48
C ILE A 114 3.11 14.54 -9.72
N GLN A 115 3.32 13.97 -10.89
CA GLN A 115 3.45 14.72 -12.14
C GLN A 115 2.17 15.51 -12.46
N ASN A 116 1.01 14.92 -12.29
CA ASN A 116 -0.26 15.60 -12.53
C ASN A 116 -0.46 16.79 -11.58
N LYS A 117 -0.07 16.65 -10.32
CA LYS A 117 -0.13 17.74 -9.35
C LYS A 117 0.84 18.86 -9.68
N GLU A 118 2.03 18.54 -10.18
CA GLU A 118 3.00 19.53 -10.61
C GLU A 118 2.53 20.32 -11.83
N GLN A 119 1.83 19.64 -12.76
CA GLN A 119 1.30 20.29 -13.97
C GLN A 119 0.11 21.21 -13.69
N THR A 120 -0.57 21.03 -12.57
CA THR A 120 -1.75 21.82 -12.19
C THR A 120 -1.35 23.19 -11.58
N TYR A 121 -0.11 23.37 -11.25
CA TYR A 121 0.43 24.61 -10.71
C TYR A 121 1.28 25.30 -11.77
#